data_5ddccf497b05350824c896dce142841c
#
_entry.id   5ddccf497b05350824c896dce142841c
#
_cell.length_a   1.000
_cell.length_b   1.000
_cell.length_c   1.000
_cell.angle_alpha   90.00
_cell.angle_beta   90.00
_cell.angle_gamma   90.00
#
_symmetry.space_group_name_H-M   'P 1'
#
loop_
_entity.id
_entity.type
_entity.pdbx_description
1 polymer ?
#
loop_
_entity_poly.entity_id
_entity_poly.type
_entity_poly.pdbx_seq_one_letter_code
_entity_poly.pdbx_strand_id
1 'polypeptide(L)'
;MNEENPDPASMKRREFLRYSSLVGLVMAGGLPGVSWAVRGNELHIRNYLDILSLDPPHGFSMAEGIVENAIYQCLLQFKADGTWDTELDAAEYFEAIDDTHYAFRLKKGQMFSNGFGEMTADDVKFSFERVIDPAANAIAAPDMGTLSHVDVHDRYSGTIVLHSPYAAMIPVAVASATGSILSRKAVTSVGGRFTTQPPACSGPYLFESWQAMRKTVLKRNPLWTGPEAAFEEIHVYAMTDDKAAETAFEAGQLDCAQISVESTEPFQKNMPPNSFIEIYPSGRNFWLGINQSNPALQDIRVRQAIQWAIDVEAVVEATWFGLAEPSTGPIPRGMLGHRERTLIPPLGDADKARDLLQQAGVELPLRLRLDVANDTLYLTPAQVIQWSLKKVGIEVEIRTQDASTFMTLGSEAAGDQWQDVQLFIQSFVGGADPYYSLTWFISKQMGQWNWERFANEEFDQLNDDALATNDVAERNQIYQRMQDLMEQSGCYRFISNGVMPQIIRKTVKPAFSPDGYPILRSFQPSGPHS
;
A
#
# COMPACT_ATOMS: atom_id res chain seq x y z
N MET A 1 50.20 13.27 30.71
CA MET A 1 50.71 13.40 29.33
C MET A 1 49.51 13.26 28.44
N ASN A 2 49.02 14.39 27.95
CA ASN A 2 47.86 14.45 27.03
C ASN A 2 48.38 14.22 25.62
N GLU A 3 47.90 13.20 24.96
CA GLU A 3 48.07 13.08 23.50
C GLU A 3 46.91 13.81 22.83
N GLU A 4 47.26 14.93 22.21
CA GLU A 4 46.37 15.69 21.35
C GLU A 4 46.10 14.93 20.03
N ASN A 5 44.84 14.76 19.71
CA ASN A 5 44.37 14.22 18.44
C ASN A 5 44.55 15.31 17.36
N PRO A 6 45.22 15.10 16.24
CA PRO A 6 45.45 16.12 15.22
C PRO A 6 44.19 16.44 14.42
N ASP A 7 43.98 17.71 14.16
CA ASP A 7 42.93 18.33 13.35
C ASP A 7 42.91 17.79 11.92
N PRO A 8 41.75 17.31 11.42
CA PRO A 8 41.60 16.77 10.05
C PRO A 8 41.82 17.79 8.92
N ALA A 9 41.89 19.08 9.22
CA ALA A 9 42.01 20.15 8.19
C ALA A 9 43.47 20.42 7.72
N SER A 10 44.49 19.72 8.27
CA SER A 10 45.90 20.01 8.00
C SER A 10 46.63 18.98 7.13
N MET A 11 45.93 17.95 6.59
CA MET A 11 46.57 16.95 5.72
C MET A 11 46.94 17.56 4.36
N LYS A 12 48.23 17.62 4.06
CA LYS A 12 48.76 18.11 2.79
C LYS A 12 48.40 17.12 1.65
N ARG A 13 47.94 17.67 0.54
CA ARG A 13 47.51 17.00 -0.71
C ARG A 13 48.44 15.84 -1.17
N ARG A 14 49.70 15.80 -0.74
CA ARG A 14 50.69 14.75 -1.04
C ARG A 14 50.51 13.44 -0.22
N GLU A 15 49.91 13.50 0.95
CA GLU A 15 49.64 12.30 1.77
C GLU A 15 48.34 11.62 1.36
N PHE A 16 47.33 12.38 0.90
CA PHE A 16 46.11 11.83 0.32
C PHE A 16 46.38 11.01 -0.96
N LEU A 17 47.36 11.43 -1.78
CA LEU A 17 47.76 10.72 -3.00
C LEU A 17 48.60 9.47 -2.75
N ARG A 18 49.20 9.30 -1.58
CA ARG A 18 49.93 8.07 -1.20
C ARG A 18 49.00 6.94 -0.71
N TYR A 19 47.84 7.26 -0.16
CA TYR A 19 46.83 6.26 0.22
C TYR A 19 45.89 5.88 -0.93
N SER A 20 45.75 6.74 -1.93
CA SER A 20 44.95 6.44 -3.14
C SER A 20 45.69 5.51 -4.14
N SER A 21 47.00 5.36 -4.04
CA SER A 21 47.79 4.52 -4.96
C SER A 21 47.93 3.06 -4.50
N LEU A 22 47.38 2.68 -3.35
CA LEU A 22 47.37 1.28 -2.86
C LEU A 22 46.05 0.54 -3.15
N VAL A 23 45.03 1.23 -3.70
CA VAL A 23 43.76 0.62 -4.15
C VAL A 23 43.74 0.33 -5.65
N GLY A 24 44.78 0.74 -6.39
CA GLY A 24 44.87 0.68 -7.87
C GLY A 24 45.53 -0.56 -8.46
N LEU A 25 45.84 -1.61 -7.71
CA LEU A 25 46.62 -2.75 -8.23
C LEU A 25 46.00 -4.15 -7.99
N VAL A 26 44.66 -4.26 -8.04
CA VAL A 26 43.95 -5.55 -8.02
C VAL A 26 42.92 -5.65 -9.15
N MET A 27 43.15 -5.00 -10.30
CA MET A 27 42.26 -5.10 -11.46
C MET A 27 42.95 -5.56 -12.73
N ALA A 28 43.78 -6.61 -12.62
CA ALA A 28 44.30 -7.33 -13.79
C ALA A 28 44.41 -8.85 -13.52
N GLY A 29 43.51 -9.39 -12.72
CA GLY A 29 43.22 -10.83 -12.68
C GLY A 29 41.78 -10.97 -13.16
N GLY A 30 41.53 -11.79 -14.20
CA GLY A 30 40.22 -12.06 -14.74
C GLY A 30 39.22 -12.27 -13.60
N LEU A 31 38.10 -11.58 -13.67
CA LEU A 31 36.98 -11.75 -12.75
C LEU A 31 36.69 -13.26 -12.69
N PRO A 32 36.85 -13.94 -11.57
CA PRO A 32 36.24 -15.25 -11.43
C PRO A 32 34.76 -14.99 -11.75
N GLY A 33 34.22 -15.71 -12.75
CA GLY A 33 32.81 -15.67 -13.03
C GLY A 33 32.10 -15.74 -11.67
N VAL A 34 31.25 -14.76 -11.37
CA VAL A 34 30.47 -14.78 -10.14
C VAL A 34 29.74 -16.10 -10.22
N SER A 35 30.28 -17.11 -9.55
CA SER A 35 29.60 -18.37 -9.33
C SER A 35 28.36 -17.93 -8.52
N TRP A 36 27.22 -17.94 -9.18
CA TRP A 36 25.91 -17.89 -8.52
C TRP A 36 25.87 -19.18 -7.68
N ALA A 37 26.55 -19.14 -6.52
CA ALA A 37 26.39 -20.18 -5.54
C ALA A 37 24.88 -20.27 -5.33
N VAL A 38 24.32 -21.45 -5.57
CA VAL A 38 22.99 -21.80 -5.09
C VAL A 38 23.08 -21.48 -3.59
N ARG A 39 22.62 -20.26 -3.23
CA ARG A 39 22.36 -19.91 -1.85
C ARG A 39 21.40 -20.97 -1.40
N GLY A 40 21.63 -21.60 -0.26
CA GLY A 40 20.78 -22.66 0.22
C GLY A 40 19.30 -22.29 0.09
N ASN A 41 18.39 -23.06 0.58
CA ASN A 41 16.96 -22.88 0.43
C ASN A 41 16.46 -21.56 1.12
N GLU A 42 17.01 -20.40 0.68
CA GLU A 42 16.77 -19.05 1.22
C GLU A 42 16.14 -18.15 0.17
N LEU A 43 15.21 -17.27 0.60
CA LEU A 43 14.60 -16.20 -0.20
C LEU A 43 15.07 -14.84 0.31
N HIS A 44 15.61 -14.00 -0.58
CA HIS A 44 16.07 -12.65 -0.29
C HIS A 44 15.18 -11.63 -1.02
N ILE A 45 14.39 -10.88 -0.28
CA ILE A 45 13.40 -9.96 -0.85
C ILE A 45 13.53 -8.55 -0.27
N ARG A 46 13.28 -7.54 -1.12
CA ARG A 46 13.14 -6.15 -0.68
C ARG A 46 11.79 -5.94 0.01
N ASN A 47 11.81 -5.18 1.11
CA ASN A 47 10.66 -4.44 1.61
C ASN A 47 10.92 -2.93 1.45
N TYR A 48 9.93 -2.17 0.98
CA TYR A 48 10.08 -0.75 0.68
C TYR A 48 10.21 0.14 1.93
N LEU A 49 9.81 -0.36 3.09
CA LEU A 49 9.97 0.28 4.41
C LEU A 49 10.46 -0.74 5.44
N ASP A 50 10.96 -0.26 6.57
CA ASP A 50 11.20 -1.11 7.72
C ASP A 50 9.90 -1.34 8.52
N ILE A 51 9.83 -2.44 9.24
CA ILE A 51 8.72 -2.73 10.14
C ILE A 51 8.80 -1.84 11.39
N LEU A 52 7.66 -1.34 11.84
CA LEU A 52 7.53 -0.57 13.08
C LEU A 52 6.87 -1.39 14.19
N SER A 53 5.92 -2.25 13.83
CA SER A 53 5.21 -3.13 14.75
C SER A 53 4.80 -4.40 14.03
N LEU A 54 4.94 -5.55 14.69
CA LEU A 54 4.36 -6.83 14.29
C LEU A 54 3.21 -7.24 15.23
N ASP A 55 2.71 -6.27 16.00
CA ASP A 55 1.49 -6.41 16.80
C ASP A 55 0.30 -5.90 15.96
N PRO A 56 -0.54 -6.77 15.38
CA PRO A 56 -1.51 -6.42 14.35
C PRO A 56 -2.44 -5.25 14.68
N PRO A 57 -2.94 -5.06 15.92
CA PRO A 57 -3.72 -3.87 16.28
C PRO A 57 -2.97 -2.54 16.10
N HIS A 58 -1.64 -2.60 16.01
CA HIS A 58 -0.75 -1.43 15.96
C HIS A 58 0.14 -1.40 14.71
N GLY A 59 -0.03 -2.33 13.79
CA GLY A 59 0.55 -2.26 12.45
C GLY A 59 -0.10 -1.12 11.64
N PHE A 60 0.70 -0.43 10.83
CA PHE A 60 0.21 0.74 10.10
C PHE A 60 0.44 0.65 8.59
N SER A 61 1.37 -0.16 8.13
CA SER A 61 1.76 -0.19 6.72
C SER A 61 1.73 -1.59 6.12
N MET A 62 1.71 -1.64 4.79
CA MET A 62 1.84 -2.90 4.04
C MET A 62 3.20 -3.59 4.31
N ALA A 63 4.21 -2.85 4.79
CA ALA A 63 5.52 -3.41 5.11
C ALA A 63 5.45 -4.40 6.28
N GLU A 64 4.64 -4.11 7.30
CA GLU A 64 4.34 -5.05 8.39
C GLU A 64 3.52 -6.23 7.87
N GLY A 65 2.46 -5.96 7.11
CA GLY A 65 1.57 -6.98 6.54
C GLY A 65 2.30 -8.04 5.71
N ILE A 66 3.35 -7.66 4.98
CA ILE A 66 4.22 -8.59 4.24
C ILE A 66 4.86 -9.63 5.17
N VAL A 67 5.33 -9.20 6.35
CA VAL A 67 5.96 -10.08 7.34
C VAL A 67 4.91 -10.86 8.13
N GLU A 68 3.85 -10.18 8.59
CA GLU A 68 2.76 -10.77 9.38
C GLU A 68 2.06 -11.91 8.65
N ASN A 69 1.84 -11.77 7.34
CA ASN A 69 1.30 -12.82 6.47
C ASN A 69 2.09 -14.13 6.54
N ALA A 70 3.41 -14.07 6.73
CA ALA A 70 4.25 -15.26 6.82
C ALA A 70 4.27 -15.89 8.22
N ILE A 71 4.12 -15.08 9.29
CA ILE A 71 4.33 -15.54 10.68
C ILE A 71 3.04 -15.81 11.45
N TYR A 72 1.91 -15.27 10.98
CA TYR A 72 0.60 -15.48 11.61
C TYR A 72 -0.37 -16.19 10.68
N GLN A 73 -1.40 -16.76 11.29
CA GLN A 73 -2.59 -17.25 10.61
C GLN A 73 -3.78 -16.34 10.90
N CYS A 74 -4.63 -16.18 9.90
CA CYS A 74 -5.97 -15.63 10.03
C CYS A 74 -7.01 -16.77 9.92
N LEU A 75 -8.30 -16.48 10.12
CA LEU A 75 -9.35 -17.48 9.82
C LEU A 75 -9.38 -17.79 8.31
N LEU A 76 -9.30 -16.74 7.50
CA LEU A 76 -9.17 -16.79 6.04
C LEU A 76 -7.88 -16.09 5.61
N GLN A 77 -7.42 -16.36 4.39
CA GLN A 77 -6.32 -15.64 3.73
C GLN A 77 -6.70 -15.31 2.29
N PHE A 78 -6.04 -14.33 1.69
CA PHE A 78 -6.14 -14.11 0.25
C PHE A 78 -5.43 -15.21 -0.52
N LYS A 79 -6.02 -15.61 -1.66
CA LYS A 79 -5.36 -16.52 -2.59
C LYS A 79 -4.14 -15.85 -3.23
N ALA A 80 -3.14 -16.66 -3.56
CA ALA A 80 -1.95 -16.21 -4.26
C ALA A 80 -2.08 -16.40 -5.79
N ASP A 81 -3.26 -16.14 -6.33
CA ASP A 81 -3.60 -16.35 -7.75
C ASP A 81 -3.84 -15.04 -8.52
N GLY A 82 -3.54 -13.90 -7.90
CA GLY A 82 -3.74 -12.57 -8.48
C GLY A 82 -5.17 -12.04 -8.37
N THR A 83 -6.02 -12.69 -7.57
CA THR A 83 -7.39 -12.23 -7.25
C THR A 83 -7.49 -11.78 -5.80
N TRP A 84 -8.56 -11.04 -5.46
CA TRP A 84 -8.94 -10.73 -4.08
C TRP A 84 -9.82 -11.80 -3.43
N ASP A 85 -9.88 -12.98 -4.05
CA ASP A 85 -10.58 -14.10 -3.47
C ASP A 85 -9.90 -14.60 -2.20
N THR A 86 -10.69 -15.10 -1.27
CA THR A 86 -10.18 -15.68 -0.04
C THR A 86 -10.28 -17.21 -0.04
N GLU A 87 -9.47 -17.84 0.80
CA GLU A 87 -9.50 -19.27 1.10
C GLU A 87 -9.31 -19.52 2.59
N LEU A 88 -9.58 -20.74 3.04
CA LEU A 88 -9.44 -21.12 4.44
C LEU A 88 -7.97 -21.20 4.86
N ASP A 89 -7.58 -20.43 5.92
CA ASP A 89 -6.25 -20.52 6.55
C ASP A 89 -6.33 -21.33 7.87
N ALA A 90 -6.53 -20.69 9.01
CA ALA A 90 -6.68 -21.37 10.29
C ALA A 90 -8.04 -22.08 10.41
N ALA A 91 -9.06 -21.59 9.74
CA ALA A 91 -10.38 -22.21 9.76
C ALA A 91 -10.44 -23.45 8.86
N GLU A 92 -11.13 -24.50 9.31
CA GLU A 92 -11.62 -25.61 8.47
C GLU A 92 -13.01 -25.32 7.91
N TYR A 93 -13.71 -24.35 8.51
CA TYR A 93 -15.04 -23.89 8.13
C TYR A 93 -15.22 -22.43 8.50
N PHE A 94 -15.78 -21.65 7.58
CA PHE A 94 -16.16 -20.26 7.78
C PHE A 94 -17.38 -19.93 6.92
N GLU A 95 -18.47 -19.44 7.52
CA GLU A 95 -19.71 -19.14 6.83
C GLU A 95 -20.45 -17.96 7.48
N ALA A 96 -21.00 -17.07 6.66
CA ALA A 96 -21.97 -16.08 7.12
C ALA A 96 -23.31 -16.80 7.40
N ILE A 97 -23.77 -16.74 8.66
CA ILE A 97 -25.10 -17.24 9.06
C ILE A 97 -26.17 -16.24 8.62
N ASP A 98 -25.87 -14.97 8.80
CA ASP A 98 -26.63 -13.81 8.37
C ASP A 98 -25.67 -12.61 8.19
N ASP A 99 -26.22 -11.41 7.98
CA ASP A 99 -25.42 -10.20 7.71
C ASP A 99 -24.60 -9.72 8.93
N THR A 100 -24.80 -10.29 10.11
CA THR A 100 -24.17 -9.89 11.37
C THR A 100 -23.49 -11.03 12.12
N HIS A 101 -23.64 -12.28 11.66
CA HIS A 101 -23.09 -13.46 12.33
C HIS A 101 -22.29 -14.32 11.37
N TYR A 102 -21.01 -14.56 11.70
CA TYR A 102 -20.10 -15.40 10.92
C TYR A 102 -19.62 -16.56 11.79
N ALA A 103 -20.05 -17.78 11.45
CA ALA A 103 -19.62 -18.99 12.14
C ALA A 103 -18.23 -19.42 11.65
N PHE A 104 -17.39 -19.87 12.57
CA PHE A 104 -16.11 -20.46 12.25
C PHE A 104 -15.82 -21.73 13.03
N ARG A 105 -14.98 -22.58 12.45
CA ARG A 105 -14.35 -23.71 13.13
C ARG A 105 -12.88 -23.79 12.73
N LEU A 106 -12.00 -23.89 13.72
CA LEU A 106 -10.56 -24.02 13.53
C LEU A 106 -10.16 -25.45 13.15
N LYS A 107 -9.16 -25.58 12.31
CA LYS A 107 -8.40 -26.82 12.11
C LYS A 107 -7.76 -27.21 13.44
N LYS A 108 -7.78 -28.49 13.79
CA LYS A 108 -7.12 -29.01 15.00
C LYS A 108 -5.62 -29.18 14.80
N GLY A 109 -4.85 -29.11 15.88
CA GLY A 109 -3.41 -29.34 15.85
C GLY A 109 -2.57 -28.15 15.42
N GLN A 110 -3.15 -26.97 15.23
CA GLN A 110 -2.41 -25.75 14.92
C GLN A 110 -1.73 -25.20 16.17
N MET A 111 -0.40 -25.11 16.13
CA MET A 111 0.40 -24.82 17.32
C MET A 111 1.01 -23.40 17.24
N PHE A 112 0.95 -22.70 18.34
CA PHE A 112 1.80 -21.52 18.55
C PHE A 112 3.23 -21.94 18.89
N SER A 113 4.20 -21.20 18.38
CA SER A 113 5.61 -21.39 18.71
C SER A 113 5.90 -21.12 20.18
N ASN A 114 7.15 -21.37 20.59
CA ASN A 114 7.66 -21.08 21.94
C ASN A 114 6.89 -21.77 23.09
N GLY A 115 6.19 -22.88 22.79
CA GLY A 115 5.49 -23.69 23.80
C GLY A 115 4.17 -23.10 24.31
N PHE A 116 3.59 -22.12 23.62
CA PHE A 116 2.31 -21.52 24.03
C PHE A 116 1.08 -22.39 23.76
N GLY A 117 1.26 -23.53 23.10
CA GLY A 117 0.24 -24.55 22.94
C GLY A 117 -0.56 -24.43 21.67
N GLU A 118 -1.69 -25.14 21.63
CA GLU A 118 -2.55 -25.23 20.47
C GLU A 118 -3.50 -24.02 20.40
N MET A 119 -3.72 -23.52 19.17
CA MET A 119 -4.68 -22.45 18.86
C MET A 119 -6.11 -22.90 19.18
N THR A 120 -6.88 -22.01 19.77
CA THR A 120 -8.27 -22.23 20.19
C THR A 120 -9.18 -21.10 19.81
N ALA A 121 -10.50 -21.30 19.89
CA ALA A 121 -11.49 -20.26 19.67
C ALA A 121 -11.36 -19.08 20.67
N ASP A 122 -10.82 -19.34 21.88
CA ASP A 122 -10.50 -18.26 22.84
C ASP A 122 -9.39 -17.33 22.34
N ASP A 123 -8.45 -17.84 21.51
CA ASP A 123 -7.40 -17.01 20.91
C ASP A 123 -7.96 -16.14 19.78
N VAL A 124 -8.93 -16.66 19.01
CA VAL A 124 -9.69 -15.84 18.02
C VAL A 124 -10.44 -14.72 18.73
N LYS A 125 -11.24 -15.08 19.78
CA LYS A 125 -11.95 -14.09 20.61
C LYS A 125 -11.00 -13.02 21.13
N PHE A 126 -9.90 -13.42 21.74
CA PHE A 126 -8.90 -12.50 22.28
C PHE A 126 -8.34 -11.56 21.20
N SER A 127 -7.97 -12.11 20.04
CA SER A 127 -7.35 -11.34 18.97
C SER A 127 -8.28 -10.28 18.39
N PHE A 128 -9.52 -10.64 18.12
CA PHE A 128 -10.52 -9.75 17.54
C PHE A 128 -10.99 -8.68 18.54
N GLU A 129 -11.36 -9.09 19.76
CA GLU A 129 -11.88 -8.16 20.77
C GLU A 129 -10.78 -7.21 21.29
N ARG A 130 -9.51 -7.63 21.26
CA ARG A 130 -8.38 -6.77 21.62
C ARG A 130 -8.23 -5.59 20.67
N VAL A 131 -8.58 -5.74 19.37
CA VAL A 131 -8.50 -4.64 18.40
C VAL A 131 -9.53 -3.56 18.71
N ILE A 132 -10.73 -3.95 19.14
CA ILE A 132 -11.81 -2.99 19.43
C ILE A 132 -11.82 -2.51 20.90
N ASP A 133 -10.93 -3.00 21.74
CA ASP A 133 -10.81 -2.52 23.12
C ASP A 133 -10.30 -1.07 23.13
N PRO A 134 -11.10 -0.12 23.67
CA PRO A 134 -10.65 1.28 23.74
C PRO A 134 -9.35 1.48 24.52
N ALA A 135 -9.05 0.61 25.50
CA ALA A 135 -7.81 0.66 26.28
C ALA A 135 -6.58 0.30 25.44
N ALA A 136 -6.73 -0.48 24.37
CA ALA A 136 -5.64 -0.81 23.47
C ALA A 136 -5.20 0.37 22.61
N ASN A 137 -6.06 1.35 22.37
CA ASN A 137 -5.82 2.47 21.45
C ASN A 137 -5.26 1.97 20.10
N ALA A 138 -5.92 0.96 19.53
CA ALA A 138 -5.49 0.27 18.33
C ALA A 138 -5.73 1.13 17.08
N ILE A 139 -4.70 1.28 16.25
CA ILE A 139 -4.80 2.00 14.97
C ILE A 139 -5.73 1.25 14.01
N ALA A 140 -5.70 -0.09 14.05
CA ALA A 140 -6.52 -0.95 13.21
C ALA A 140 -7.98 -1.12 13.70
N ALA A 141 -8.40 -0.45 14.79
CA ALA A 141 -9.77 -0.58 15.29
C ALA A 141 -10.86 -0.30 14.24
N PRO A 142 -10.73 0.70 13.34
CA PRO A 142 -11.72 0.93 12.29
C PRO A 142 -11.89 -0.26 11.32
N ASP A 143 -10.89 -1.09 11.12
CA ASP A 143 -10.94 -2.25 10.22
C ASP A 143 -11.92 -3.32 10.72
N MET A 144 -12.11 -3.41 12.03
CA MET A 144 -13.09 -4.33 12.62
C MET A 144 -14.55 -3.87 12.43
N GLY A 145 -14.76 -2.67 11.86
CA GLY A 145 -16.06 -2.13 11.51
C GLY A 145 -17.00 -2.10 12.70
N THR A 146 -18.06 -2.91 12.61
CA THR A 146 -19.13 -3.00 13.62
C THR A 146 -19.00 -4.23 14.53
N LEU A 147 -17.80 -4.80 14.68
CA LEU A 147 -17.58 -5.95 15.56
C LEU A 147 -18.08 -5.67 16.98
N SER A 148 -18.95 -6.56 17.47
CA SER A 148 -19.45 -6.53 18.84
C SER A 148 -18.58 -7.39 19.76
N HIS A 149 -18.50 -8.68 19.45
CA HIS A 149 -17.76 -9.68 20.22
C HIS A 149 -17.62 -10.98 19.41
N VAL A 150 -16.92 -11.95 20.00
CA VAL A 150 -16.84 -13.32 19.49
C VAL A 150 -17.42 -14.26 20.54
N ASP A 151 -18.45 -15.01 20.17
CA ASP A 151 -19.00 -16.10 20.98
C ASP A 151 -18.18 -17.37 20.78
N VAL A 152 -17.69 -17.95 21.87
CA VAL A 152 -16.98 -19.25 21.86
C VAL A 152 -17.96 -20.35 22.22
N HIS A 153 -18.15 -21.34 21.33
CA HIS A 153 -19.06 -22.45 21.53
C HIS A 153 -18.35 -23.69 22.11
N ASP A 154 -17.17 -23.97 21.58
CA ASP A 154 -16.28 -25.03 22.08
C ASP A 154 -14.81 -24.62 21.83
N ARG A 155 -13.86 -25.53 22.13
CA ARG A 155 -12.43 -25.27 22.00
C ARG A 155 -12.01 -24.76 20.61
N TYR A 156 -12.75 -25.14 19.56
CA TYR A 156 -12.36 -24.86 18.16
C TYR A 156 -13.41 -24.10 17.36
N SER A 157 -14.59 -23.84 17.92
CA SER A 157 -15.67 -23.17 17.18
C SER A 157 -16.24 -21.97 17.92
N GLY A 158 -16.71 -21.01 17.13
CA GLY A 158 -17.35 -19.79 17.63
C GLY A 158 -18.12 -19.08 16.55
N THR A 159 -18.68 -17.94 16.92
CA THR A 159 -19.37 -17.01 16.03
C THR A 159 -18.83 -15.59 16.24
N ILE A 160 -18.42 -14.94 15.17
CA ILE A 160 -18.13 -13.50 15.17
C ILE A 160 -19.47 -12.77 15.07
N VAL A 161 -19.74 -11.85 15.98
CA VAL A 161 -21.00 -11.10 16.09
C VAL A 161 -20.75 -9.62 15.84
N LEU A 162 -21.50 -9.05 14.93
CA LEU A 162 -21.47 -7.63 14.59
C LEU A 162 -22.70 -6.90 15.19
N HIS A 163 -22.58 -5.61 15.51
CA HIS A 163 -23.69 -4.76 15.92
C HIS A 163 -24.66 -4.43 14.77
N SER A 164 -24.12 -4.33 13.56
CA SER A 164 -24.85 -4.08 12.30
C SER A 164 -24.06 -4.68 11.13
N PRO A 165 -24.67 -4.89 9.96
CA PRO A 165 -23.98 -5.40 8.79
C PRO A 165 -22.71 -4.61 8.47
N TYR A 166 -21.66 -5.32 8.05
CA TYR A 166 -20.39 -4.74 7.61
C TYR A 166 -19.80 -5.59 6.49
N ALA A 167 -20.14 -5.25 5.25
CA ALA A 167 -19.80 -6.04 4.08
C ALA A 167 -18.28 -6.18 3.83
N ALA A 168 -17.47 -5.25 4.38
CA ALA A 168 -16.01 -5.33 4.31
C ALA A 168 -15.38 -6.25 5.39
N MET A 169 -16.19 -6.93 6.24
CA MET A 169 -15.69 -7.75 7.35
C MET A 169 -14.69 -8.82 6.89
N ILE A 170 -14.97 -9.53 5.80
CA ILE A 170 -14.08 -10.59 5.33
C ILE A 170 -12.77 -10.03 4.76
N PRO A 171 -12.76 -9.14 3.75
CA PRO A 171 -11.52 -8.69 3.14
C PRO A 171 -10.69 -7.75 4.02
N VAL A 172 -11.34 -6.98 4.89
CA VAL A 172 -10.66 -5.95 5.68
C VAL A 172 -10.25 -6.44 7.06
N ALA A 173 -11.09 -7.26 7.73
CA ALA A 173 -10.82 -7.74 9.07
C ALA A 173 -10.33 -9.20 9.10
N VAL A 174 -11.11 -10.13 8.52
CA VAL A 174 -10.89 -11.57 8.74
C VAL A 174 -9.70 -12.13 7.96
N ALA A 175 -9.48 -11.68 6.71
CA ALA A 175 -8.43 -12.19 5.81
C ALA A 175 -7.18 -11.30 5.76
N SER A 176 -7.19 -10.17 6.43
CA SER A 176 -6.07 -9.23 6.48
C SER A 176 -5.18 -9.44 7.72
N ALA A 177 -4.09 -8.67 7.79
CA ALA A 177 -3.19 -8.64 8.95
C ALA A 177 -3.94 -8.33 10.27
N THR A 178 -4.97 -7.46 10.22
CA THR A 178 -5.82 -7.14 11.38
C THR A 178 -6.50 -8.36 11.99
N GLY A 179 -6.85 -9.37 11.17
CA GLY A 179 -7.46 -10.65 11.58
C GLY A 179 -6.47 -11.72 12.05
N SER A 180 -5.19 -11.38 12.24
CA SER A 180 -4.18 -12.32 12.71
C SER A 180 -4.52 -12.90 14.08
N ILE A 181 -4.50 -14.23 14.20
CA ILE A 181 -4.81 -14.94 15.44
C ILE A 181 -3.55 -15.06 16.29
N LEU A 182 -3.56 -14.39 17.44
CA LEU A 182 -2.47 -14.35 18.40
C LEU A 182 -2.77 -15.24 19.62
N SER A 183 -1.74 -15.88 20.17
CA SER A 183 -1.89 -16.58 21.45
C SER A 183 -2.18 -15.61 22.59
N ARG A 184 -3.35 -15.71 23.20
CA ARG A 184 -3.71 -14.93 24.40
C ARG A 184 -2.64 -15.06 25.49
N LYS A 185 -2.17 -16.30 25.73
CA LYS A 185 -1.14 -16.57 26.74
C LYS A 185 0.18 -15.88 26.41
N ALA A 186 0.61 -15.94 25.14
CA ALA A 186 1.86 -15.34 24.71
C ALA A 186 1.82 -13.81 24.85
N VAL A 187 0.78 -13.16 24.33
CA VAL A 187 0.64 -11.70 24.39
C VAL A 187 0.52 -11.23 25.86
N THR A 188 -0.25 -11.93 26.69
CA THR A 188 -0.38 -11.61 28.12
C THR A 188 0.96 -11.74 28.85
N SER A 189 1.81 -12.71 28.49
CA SER A 189 3.12 -12.94 29.16
C SER A 189 4.10 -11.78 28.95
N VAL A 190 3.90 -10.97 27.91
CA VAL A 190 4.73 -9.77 27.61
C VAL A 190 4.03 -8.45 27.94
N GLY A 191 2.96 -8.49 28.76
CA GLY A 191 2.26 -7.31 29.24
C GLY A 191 1.12 -6.81 28.34
N GLY A 192 0.62 -7.64 27.42
CA GLY A 192 -0.58 -7.34 26.61
C GLY A 192 -0.29 -6.59 25.30
N ARG A 193 0.92 -6.15 25.06
CA ARG A 193 1.37 -5.45 23.84
C ARG A 193 2.84 -5.78 23.55
N PHE A 194 3.20 -5.78 22.27
CA PHE A 194 4.57 -5.91 21.79
C PHE A 194 4.80 -4.98 20.58
N THR A 195 6.00 -4.97 20.02
CA THR A 195 6.34 -4.21 18.83
C THR A 195 6.92 -5.14 17.76
N THR A 196 8.22 -5.08 17.52
CA THR A 196 8.89 -5.83 16.45
C THR A 196 9.31 -7.25 16.85
N GLN A 197 9.02 -7.70 18.07
CA GLN A 197 9.35 -9.04 18.54
C GLN A 197 8.09 -9.78 19.00
N PRO A 198 7.46 -10.55 18.10
CA PRO A 198 6.27 -11.31 18.44
C PRO A 198 6.59 -12.40 19.46
N PRO A 199 5.78 -12.54 20.54
CA PRO A 199 6.04 -13.54 21.57
C PRO A 199 5.77 -14.98 21.09
N ALA A 200 4.94 -15.15 20.06
CA ALA A 200 4.64 -16.43 19.41
C ALA A 200 4.19 -16.20 17.97
N CYS A 201 4.44 -17.18 17.11
CA CYS A 201 3.99 -17.25 15.72
C CYS A 201 3.15 -18.49 15.50
N SER A 202 2.26 -18.49 14.51
CA SER A 202 1.39 -19.62 14.13
C SER A 202 1.48 -19.96 12.64
N GLY A 203 2.07 -19.10 11.82
CA GLY A 203 2.19 -19.27 10.38
C GLY A 203 3.28 -20.23 9.93
N PRO A 204 3.47 -20.40 8.61
CA PRO A 204 4.50 -21.29 8.03
C PRO A 204 5.92 -20.87 8.36
N TYR A 205 6.15 -19.63 8.77
CA TYR A 205 7.45 -19.12 9.21
C TYR A 205 7.39 -18.61 10.65
N LEU A 206 8.52 -18.62 11.32
CA LEU A 206 8.78 -18.03 12.63
C LEU A 206 9.58 -16.76 12.45
N PHE A 207 9.32 -15.76 13.29
CA PHE A 207 10.20 -14.62 13.44
C PHE A 207 11.49 -15.04 14.14
N GLU A 208 12.64 -14.81 13.51
CA GLU A 208 13.95 -15.14 14.08
C GLU A 208 14.66 -13.90 14.61
N SER A 209 14.77 -12.85 13.78
CA SER A 209 15.47 -11.63 14.18
C SER A 209 15.05 -10.43 13.34
N TRP A 210 15.25 -9.25 13.92
CA TRP A 210 15.10 -7.97 13.25
C TRP A 210 16.31 -7.06 13.58
N GLN A 211 16.85 -6.45 12.55
CA GLN A 211 17.88 -5.43 12.63
C GLN A 211 17.33 -4.16 12.01
N ALA A 212 17.05 -3.15 12.83
CA ALA A 212 16.44 -1.90 12.42
C ALA A 212 17.11 -1.30 11.19
N MET A 213 16.28 -0.83 10.25
CA MET A 213 16.70 -0.22 8.97
C MET A 213 17.61 -1.13 8.11
N ARG A 214 17.59 -2.41 8.35
CA ARG A 214 18.45 -3.36 7.64
C ARG A 214 17.68 -4.59 7.15
N LYS A 215 17.30 -5.48 8.06
CA LYS A 215 16.58 -6.71 7.66
C LYS A 215 15.82 -7.39 8.78
N THR A 216 14.77 -8.08 8.41
CA THR A 216 14.05 -9.09 9.20
C THR A 216 14.41 -10.47 8.65
N VAL A 217 14.62 -11.45 9.53
CA VAL A 217 14.87 -12.85 9.17
C VAL A 217 13.73 -13.70 9.71
N LEU A 218 13.16 -14.51 8.82
CA LEU A 218 12.14 -15.50 9.15
C LEU A 218 12.70 -16.90 8.90
N LYS A 219 12.33 -17.88 9.74
CA LYS A 219 12.71 -19.30 9.59
C LYS A 219 11.49 -20.18 9.42
N ARG A 220 11.64 -21.27 8.69
CA ARG A 220 10.61 -22.30 8.54
C ARG A 220 10.11 -22.75 9.92
N ASN A 221 8.79 -22.82 10.07
CA ASN A 221 8.15 -23.24 11.30
C ASN A 221 8.00 -24.79 11.35
N PRO A 222 8.74 -25.49 12.21
CA PRO A 222 8.64 -26.94 12.32
C PRO A 222 7.29 -27.44 12.91
N LEU A 223 6.50 -26.53 13.50
CA LEU A 223 5.17 -26.84 14.04
C LEU A 223 4.04 -26.61 13.04
N TRP A 224 4.38 -26.08 11.85
CA TRP A 224 3.41 -25.82 10.80
C TRP A 224 2.79 -27.10 10.26
N THR A 225 1.46 -27.15 10.20
CA THR A 225 0.69 -28.33 9.76
C THR A 225 0.08 -28.20 8.37
N GLY A 226 0.22 -27.03 7.75
CA GLY A 226 -0.21 -26.80 6.38
C GLY A 226 0.79 -27.30 5.32
N PRO A 227 0.65 -26.87 4.05
CA PRO A 227 1.63 -27.18 3.00
C PRO A 227 3.04 -26.76 3.43
N GLU A 228 4.05 -27.58 3.12
CA GLU A 228 5.43 -27.31 3.53
C GLU A 228 5.89 -25.92 3.08
N ALA A 229 6.45 -25.13 3.99
CA ALA A 229 7.04 -23.84 3.71
C ALA A 229 8.25 -24.01 2.77
N ALA A 230 8.26 -23.31 1.65
CA ALA A 230 9.15 -23.61 0.54
C ALA A 230 10.62 -23.31 0.82
N PHE A 231 10.90 -22.28 1.62
CA PHE A 231 12.25 -21.84 1.96
C PHE A 231 12.59 -22.19 3.42
N GLU A 232 13.85 -22.38 3.73
CA GLU A 232 14.32 -22.55 5.10
C GLU A 232 14.37 -21.23 5.85
N GLU A 233 14.83 -20.18 5.14
CA GLU A 233 14.88 -18.82 5.65
C GLU A 233 14.33 -17.83 4.60
N ILE A 234 13.70 -16.75 5.09
CA ILE A 234 13.36 -15.58 4.29
C ILE A 234 14.05 -14.37 4.91
N HIS A 235 14.81 -13.66 4.09
CA HIS A 235 15.50 -12.44 4.44
C HIS A 235 14.77 -11.24 3.81
N VAL A 236 14.09 -10.44 4.60
CA VAL A 236 13.32 -9.27 4.18
C VAL A 236 14.15 -8.03 4.45
N TYR A 237 14.67 -7.38 3.40
CA TYR A 237 15.56 -6.23 3.50
C TYR A 237 14.78 -4.92 3.44
N ALA A 238 14.88 -4.09 4.46
CA ALA A 238 14.33 -2.74 4.47
C ALA A 238 15.19 -1.82 3.58
N MET A 239 14.68 -1.46 2.41
CA MET A 239 15.36 -0.59 1.45
C MET A 239 14.36 0.44 0.90
N THR A 240 14.43 1.67 1.42
CA THR A 240 13.54 2.77 1.01
C THR A 240 13.93 3.38 -0.33
N ASP A 241 15.20 3.32 -0.70
CA ASP A 241 15.74 3.86 -1.94
C ASP A 241 15.70 2.80 -3.05
N ASP A 242 14.98 3.11 -4.15
CA ASP A 242 14.81 2.19 -5.27
C ASP A 242 16.15 1.89 -5.96
N LYS A 243 17.04 2.87 -6.11
CA LYS A 243 18.34 2.68 -6.79
C LYS A 243 19.28 1.80 -5.97
N ALA A 244 19.21 1.89 -4.64
CA ALA A 244 19.94 0.98 -3.75
C ALA A 244 19.44 -0.46 -3.89
N ALA A 245 18.12 -0.66 -3.97
CA ALA A 245 17.52 -1.98 -4.17
C ALA A 245 17.84 -2.56 -5.55
N GLU A 246 17.79 -1.74 -6.61
CA GLU A 246 18.18 -2.09 -7.98
C GLU A 246 19.64 -2.57 -8.03
N THR A 247 20.56 -1.80 -7.42
CA THR A 247 21.98 -2.16 -7.31
C THR A 247 22.18 -3.45 -6.52
N ALA A 248 21.46 -3.64 -5.42
CA ALA A 248 21.52 -4.87 -4.63
C ALA A 248 21.00 -6.09 -5.42
N PHE A 249 19.97 -5.91 -6.24
CA PHE A 249 19.47 -6.96 -7.14
C PHE A 249 20.51 -7.30 -8.22
N GLU A 250 21.10 -6.31 -8.90
CA GLU A 250 22.14 -6.54 -9.90
C GLU A 250 23.35 -7.28 -9.31
N ALA A 251 23.74 -6.90 -8.07
CA ALA A 251 24.82 -7.58 -7.34
C ALA A 251 24.45 -9.00 -6.85
N GLY A 252 23.22 -9.47 -7.11
CA GLY A 252 22.76 -10.79 -6.69
C GLY A 252 22.46 -10.90 -5.20
N GLN A 253 22.24 -9.81 -4.50
CA GLN A 253 21.86 -9.82 -3.07
C GLN A 253 20.37 -10.07 -2.85
N LEU A 254 19.55 -9.80 -3.85
CA LEU A 254 18.10 -9.98 -3.82
C LEU A 254 17.64 -10.95 -4.90
N ASP A 255 16.62 -11.73 -4.59
CA ASP A 255 15.91 -12.61 -5.50
C ASP A 255 14.67 -11.94 -6.09
N CYS A 256 14.10 -10.98 -5.36
CA CYS A 256 12.96 -10.19 -5.79
C CYS A 256 13.06 -8.77 -5.22
N ALA A 257 12.74 -7.78 -6.05
CA ALA A 257 12.72 -6.37 -5.65
C ALA A 257 11.72 -5.58 -6.49
N GLN A 258 10.97 -4.70 -5.85
CA GLN A 258 10.32 -3.58 -6.53
C GLN A 258 11.41 -2.66 -7.08
N ILE A 259 11.27 -2.22 -8.31
CA ILE A 259 12.14 -1.24 -8.97
C ILE A 259 11.35 0.02 -9.31
N SER A 260 12.06 1.11 -9.56
CA SER A 260 11.41 2.34 -10.00
C SER A 260 10.83 2.19 -11.41
N VAL A 261 9.80 2.97 -11.71
CA VAL A 261 9.14 2.97 -13.03
C VAL A 261 10.15 3.37 -14.11
N GLU A 262 10.98 4.37 -13.83
CA GLU A 262 12.03 4.89 -14.73
C GLU A 262 13.10 3.84 -15.05
N SER A 263 13.34 2.89 -14.15
CA SER A 263 14.33 1.83 -14.35
C SER A 263 13.79 0.65 -15.16
N THR A 264 12.48 0.58 -15.37
CA THR A 264 11.86 -0.59 -16.02
C THR A 264 12.39 -0.78 -17.45
N GLU A 265 12.36 0.26 -18.29
CA GLU A 265 12.87 0.18 -19.66
C GLU A 265 14.39 -0.09 -19.72
N PRO A 266 15.26 0.60 -18.96
CA PRO A 266 16.68 0.26 -18.86
C PRO A 266 16.93 -1.21 -18.50
N PHE A 267 16.22 -1.76 -17.51
CA PHE A 267 16.35 -3.17 -17.15
C PHE A 267 15.82 -4.12 -18.23
N GLN A 268 14.72 -3.78 -18.93
CA GLN A 268 14.23 -4.57 -20.05
C GLN A 268 15.27 -4.65 -21.20
N LYS A 269 16.01 -3.55 -21.44
CA LYS A 269 17.08 -3.50 -22.46
C LYS A 269 18.34 -4.25 -22.02
N ASN A 270 18.65 -4.24 -20.74
CA ASN A 270 19.85 -4.85 -20.15
C ASN A 270 19.47 -5.71 -18.94
N MET A 271 18.66 -6.74 -19.19
CA MET A 271 18.15 -7.61 -18.12
C MET A 271 19.30 -8.35 -17.42
N PRO A 272 19.39 -8.27 -16.07
CA PRO A 272 20.32 -9.10 -15.32
C PRO A 272 20.13 -10.59 -15.62
N PRO A 273 21.20 -11.39 -15.65
CA PRO A 273 21.10 -12.80 -15.98
C PRO A 273 20.07 -13.54 -15.10
N ASN A 274 19.32 -14.45 -15.72
CA ASN A 274 18.31 -15.28 -15.05
C ASN A 274 17.25 -14.45 -14.30
N SER A 275 16.80 -13.35 -14.89
CA SER A 275 15.79 -12.48 -14.33
C SER A 275 14.68 -12.19 -15.33
N PHE A 276 13.58 -11.65 -14.83
CA PHE A 276 12.47 -11.11 -15.60
C PHE A 276 11.80 -9.99 -14.80
N ILE A 277 10.96 -9.21 -15.46
CA ILE A 277 10.14 -8.17 -14.81
C ILE A 277 8.67 -8.52 -14.99
N GLU A 278 7.93 -8.43 -13.91
CA GLU A 278 6.46 -8.40 -13.90
C GLU A 278 5.98 -7.03 -13.45
N ILE A 279 4.89 -6.56 -14.05
CA ILE A 279 4.30 -5.25 -13.75
C ILE A 279 2.93 -5.50 -13.15
N TYR A 280 2.76 -5.11 -11.89
CA TYR A 280 1.51 -5.22 -11.17
C TYR A 280 0.81 -3.86 -11.10
N PRO A 281 -0.53 -3.79 -11.04
CA PRO A 281 -1.21 -2.58 -10.58
C PRO A 281 -0.71 -2.23 -9.18
N SER A 282 -0.58 -0.94 -8.87
CA SER A 282 -0.08 -0.56 -7.53
C SER A 282 -1.17 -0.47 -6.46
N GLY A 283 -2.43 -0.67 -6.81
CA GLY A 283 -3.56 -0.44 -5.90
C GLY A 283 -3.70 1.02 -5.43
N ARG A 284 -2.79 1.89 -5.87
CA ARG A 284 -2.72 3.30 -5.49
C ARG A 284 -3.55 4.14 -6.46
N ASN A 285 -4.41 5.01 -5.95
CA ASN A 285 -5.14 5.96 -6.79
C ASN A 285 -4.47 7.32 -6.75
N PHE A 286 -4.06 7.86 -7.92
CA PHE A 286 -3.54 9.22 -8.10
C PHE A 286 -4.61 10.11 -8.70
N TRP A 287 -4.79 11.31 -8.14
CA TRP A 287 -5.75 12.29 -8.66
C TRP A 287 -5.27 13.71 -8.44
N LEU A 288 -5.79 14.62 -9.27
CA LEU A 288 -5.78 16.06 -8.98
C LEU A 288 -7.00 16.37 -8.13
N GLY A 289 -6.77 16.87 -6.90
CA GLY A 289 -7.79 17.40 -6.02
C GLY A 289 -7.97 18.90 -6.21
N ILE A 290 -9.21 19.37 -6.14
CA ILE A 290 -9.61 20.77 -6.35
C ILE A 290 -10.44 21.20 -5.14
N ASN A 291 -9.90 22.08 -4.31
CA ASN A 291 -10.56 22.56 -3.09
C ASN A 291 -11.72 23.49 -3.42
N GLN A 292 -12.96 22.98 -3.33
CA GLN A 292 -14.15 23.75 -3.64
C GLN A 292 -14.47 24.89 -2.66
N SER A 293 -13.85 24.90 -1.48
CA SER A 293 -14.03 25.97 -0.48
C SER A 293 -13.15 27.19 -0.79
N ASN A 294 -12.13 27.04 -1.63
CA ASN A 294 -11.28 28.17 -2.01
C ASN A 294 -12.07 29.16 -2.86
N PRO A 295 -12.03 30.50 -2.58
CA PRO A 295 -12.82 31.51 -3.29
C PRO A 295 -12.69 31.47 -4.81
N ALA A 296 -11.50 31.17 -5.34
CA ALA A 296 -11.24 31.09 -6.79
C ALA A 296 -11.88 29.84 -7.44
N LEU A 297 -12.29 28.85 -6.64
CA LEU A 297 -12.74 27.52 -7.08
C LEU A 297 -14.17 27.20 -6.62
N GLN A 298 -14.90 28.14 -6.05
CA GLN A 298 -16.29 27.93 -5.60
C GLN A 298 -17.26 27.67 -6.75
N ASP A 299 -17.06 28.34 -7.89
CA ASP A 299 -17.90 28.10 -9.08
C ASP A 299 -17.57 26.73 -9.67
N ILE A 300 -18.58 25.84 -9.71
CA ILE A 300 -18.42 24.50 -10.27
C ILE A 300 -17.96 24.52 -11.74
N ARG A 301 -18.33 25.53 -12.51
CA ARG A 301 -17.91 25.65 -13.91
C ARG A 301 -16.41 25.86 -14.04
N VAL A 302 -15.80 26.57 -13.09
CA VAL A 302 -14.33 26.74 -13.02
C VAL A 302 -13.66 25.41 -12.72
N ARG A 303 -14.17 24.66 -11.73
CA ARG A 303 -13.63 23.34 -11.40
C ARG A 303 -13.79 22.36 -12.55
N GLN A 304 -14.96 22.33 -13.19
CA GLN A 304 -15.18 21.51 -14.38
C GLN A 304 -14.28 21.92 -15.54
N ALA A 305 -14.04 23.22 -15.75
CA ALA A 305 -13.10 23.68 -16.76
C ALA A 305 -11.69 23.15 -16.52
N ILE A 306 -11.23 23.11 -15.27
CA ILE A 306 -9.95 22.51 -14.89
C ILE A 306 -9.94 21.02 -15.24
N GLN A 307 -10.99 20.26 -14.91
CA GLN A 307 -11.08 18.84 -15.26
C GLN A 307 -11.02 18.60 -16.77
N TRP A 308 -11.79 19.39 -17.56
CA TRP A 308 -11.86 19.26 -19.02
C TRP A 308 -10.59 19.70 -19.73
N ALA A 309 -9.80 20.60 -19.15
CA ALA A 309 -8.56 21.08 -19.73
C ALA A 309 -7.41 20.06 -19.69
N ILE A 310 -7.49 19.05 -18.82
CA ILE A 310 -6.37 18.15 -18.55
C ILE A 310 -6.40 16.94 -19.47
N ASP A 311 -5.31 16.78 -20.22
CA ASP A 311 -4.98 15.58 -20.99
C ASP A 311 -4.33 14.55 -20.05
N VAL A 312 -5.14 13.63 -19.52
CA VAL A 312 -4.68 12.58 -18.58
C VAL A 312 -3.82 11.55 -19.30
N GLU A 313 -4.05 11.29 -20.60
CA GLU A 313 -3.19 10.36 -21.36
C GLU A 313 -1.76 10.88 -21.41
N ALA A 314 -1.57 12.19 -21.69
CA ALA A 314 -0.26 12.81 -21.67
C ALA A 314 0.37 12.81 -20.25
N VAL A 315 -0.43 12.99 -19.21
CA VAL A 315 0.04 12.89 -17.81
C VAL A 315 0.54 11.48 -17.51
N VAL A 316 -0.23 10.48 -17.86
CA VAL A 316 0.10 9.05 -17.58
C VAL A 316 1.33 8.63 -18.39
N GLU A 317 1.39 8.96 -19.67
CA GLU A 317 2.54 8.66 -20.52
C GLU A 317 3.84 9.27 -19.96
N ALA A 318 3.80 10.54 -19.59
CA ALA A 318 4.98 11.22 -19.05
C ALA A 318 5.43 10.69 -17.68
N THR A 319 4.50 10.18 -16.87
CA THR A 319 4.80 9.75 -15.50
C THR A 319 5.18 8.27 -15.43
N TRP A 320 4.48 7.41 -16.17
CA TRP A 320 4.66 5.97 -16.11
C TRP A 320 5.21 5.34 -17.41
N PHE A 321 5.65 6.16 -18.38
CA PHE A 321 6.35 5.69 -19.59
C PHE A 321 5.57 4.60 -20.37
N GLY A 322 4.24 4.73 -20.43
CA GLY A 322 3.37 3.76 -21.10
C GLY A 322 3.11 2.47 -20.32
N LEU A 323 3.58 2.36 -19.07
CA LEU A 323 3.37 1.18 -18.23
C LEU A 323 2.04 1.19 -17.48
N ALA A 324 1.42 2.37 -17.32
CA ALA A 324 0.13 2.55 -16.66
C ALA A 324 -0.93 3.03 -17.63
N GLU A 325 -2.19 2.97 -17.20
CA GLU A 325 -3.34 3.47 -17.94
C GLU A 325 -4.02 4.63 -17.17
N PRO A 326 -4.75 5.54 -17.87
CA PRO A 326 -5.66 6.47 -17.22
C PRO A 326 -6.68 5.71 -16.37
N SER A 327 -6.86 6.13 -15.10
CA SER A 327 -7.87 5.52 -14.25
C SER A 327 -9.27 6.07 -14.55
N THR A 328 -10.27 5.23 -14.34
CA THR A 328 -11.67 5.63 -14.44
C THR A 328 -12.25 6.12 -13.11
N GLY A 329 -11.50 5.97 -12.02
CA GLY A 329 -11.90 6.35 -10.67
C GLY A 329 -10.89 5.87 -9.64
N PRO A 330 -11.17 6.03 -8.34
CA PRO A 330 -10.31 5.55 -7.28
C PRO A 330 -10.29 4.02 -7.15
N ILE A 331 -11.26 3.31 -7.72
CA ILE A 331 -11.35 1.85 -7.64
C ILE A 331 -10.64 1.23 -8.85
N PRO A 332 -9.54 0.46 -8.63
CA PRO A 332 -8.76 -0.12 -9.71
C PRO A 332 -9.52 -1.21 -10.46
N ARG A 333 -9.07 -1.50 -11.69
CA ARG A 333 -9.61 -2.60 -12.51
C ARG A 333 -9.49 -3.94 -11.78
N GLY A 334 -10.52 -4.78 -11.91
CA GLY A 334 -10.60 -6.10 -11.27
C GLY A 334 -11.16 -6.08 -9.85
N MET A 335 -11.43 -4.89 -9.29
CA MET A 335 -12.09 -4.74 -7.99
C MET A 335 -13.58 -4.44 -8.17
N LEU A 336 -14.40 -4.89 -7.21
CA LEU A 336 -15.82 -4.55 -7.12
C LEU A 336 -16.01 -3.03 -7.22
N GLY A 337 -17.02 -2.57 -7.95
CA GLY A 337 -17.31 -1.15 -8.10
C GLY A 337 -16.45 -0.41 -9.13
N HIS A 338 -15.50 -1.08 -9.80
CA HIS A 338 -14.76 -0.45 -10.88
C HIS A 338 -15.69 0.07 -11.99
N ARG A 339 -15.43 1.29 -12.48
CA ARG A 339 -16.11 1.89 -13.62
C ARG A 339 -15.31 1.65 -14.90
N GLU A 340 -15.98 1.28 -15.99
CA GLU A 340 -15.34 1.12 -17.31
C GLU A 340 -15.08 2.45 -18.02
N ARG A 341 -15.71 3.55 -17.59
CA ARG A 341 -15.64 4.86 -18.26
C ARG A 341 -15.72 6.01 -17.27
N THR A 342 -15.00 7.08 -17.58
CA THR A 342 -15.15 8.40 -16.96
C THR A 342 -16.26 9.20 -17.65
N LEU A 343 -16.81 10.21 -16.96
CA LEU A 343 -17.73 11.18 -17.55
C LEU A 343 -16.96 12.16 -18.46
N ILE A 344 -15.71 12.44 -18.12
CA ILE A 344 -14.80 13.30 -18.87
C ILE A 344 -13.74 12.42 -19.56
N PRO A 345 -13.62 12.44 -20.89
CA PRO A 345 -12.63 11.64 -21.61
C PRO A 345 -11.21 11.87 -21.07
N PRO A 346 -10.31 10.86 -21.10
CA PRO A 346 -8.94 11.02 -20.66
C PRO A 346 -8.19 12.16 -21.37
N LEU A 347 -8.37 12.33 -22.68
CA LEU A 347 -7.78 13.45 -23.45
C LEU A 347 -8.29 14.83 -23.05
N GLY A 348 -9.40 14.89 -22.30
CA GLY A 348 -10.05 16.16 -22.01
C GLY A 348 -10.65 16.84 -23.26
N ASP A 349 -10.98 18.12 -23.13
CA ASP A 349 -11.44 19.00 -24.21
C ASP A 349 -11.16 20.46 -23.84
N ALA A 350 -10.12 21.03 -24.45
CA ALA A 350 -9.69 22.41 -24.17
C ALA A 350 -10.71 23.46 -24.65
N ASP A 351 -11.51 23.18 -25.71
CA ASP A 351 -12.53 24.11 -26.17
C ASP A 351 -13.68 24.17 -25.17
N LYS A 352 -14.15 23.01 -24.71
CA LYS A 352 -15.16 22.94 -23.66
C LYS A 352 -14.70 23.57 -22.35
N ALA A 353 -13.42 23.41 -22.00
CA ALA A 353 -12.85 24.08 -20.84
C ALA A 353 -12.90 25.62 -20.96
N ARG A 354 -12.55 26.17 -22.14
CA ARG A 354 -12.64 27.62 -22.42
C ARG A 354 -14.08 28.11 -22.35
N ASP A 355 -15.02 27.37 -22.92
CA ASP A 355 -16.46 27.70 -22.87
C ASP A 355 -16.98 27.77 -21.43
N LEU A 356 -16.59 26.83 -20.57
CA LEU A 356 -16.94 26.82 -19.15
C LEU A 356 -16.36 28.02 -18.39
N LEU A 357 -15.11 28.40 -18.64
CA LEU A 357 -14.48 29.60 -18.05
C LEU A 357 -15.18 30.88 -18.50
N GLN A 358 -15.55 30.97 -19.77
CA GLN A 358 -16.31 32.10 -20.32
C GLN A 358 -17.70 32.19 -19.67
N GLN A 359 -18.42 31.08 -19.54
CA GLN A 359 -19.72 31.03 -18.87
C GLN A 359 -19.63 31.38 -17.39
N ALA A 360 -18.52 31.04 -16.73
CA ALA A 360 -18.26 31.42 -15.35
C ALA A 360 -17.91 32.91 -15.19
N GLY A 361 -17.60 33.61 -16.30
CA GLY A 361 -17.23 35.02 -16.28
C GLY A 361 -15.87 35.27 -15.62
N VAL A 362 -14.96 34.30 -15.68
CA VAL A 362 -13.63 34.40 -15.06
C VAL A 362 -12.72 35.29 -15.88
N GLU A 363 -12.05 36.22 -15.20
CA GLU A 363 -10.99 37.05 -15.80
C GLU A 363 -9.73 36.20 -16.02
N LEU A 364 -9.24 36.20 -17.25
CA LEU A 364 -8.03 35.46 -17.63
C LEU A 364 -6.82 36.39 -17.74
N PRO A 365 -5.59 35.95 -17.38
CA PRO A 365 -5.31 34.60 -16.91
C PRO A 365 -5.75 34.36 -15.46
N LEU A 366 -6.45 33.24 -15.21
CA LEU A 366 -6.73 32.78 -13.86
C LEU A 366 -5.44 32.20 -13.26
N ARG A 367 -5.03 32.72 -12.09
CA ARG A 367 -3.82 32.26 -11.40
C ARG A 367 -4.16 31.37 -10.23
N LEU A 368 -3.59 30.16 -10.24
CA LEU A 368 -3.80 29.14 -9.21
C LEU A 368 -2.46 28.56 -8.73
N ARG A 369 -2.50 27.90 -7.57
CA ARG A 369 -1.38 27.15 -7.02
C ARG A 369 -1.69 25.66 -7.05
N LEU A 370 -0.66 24.85 -7.33
CA LEU A 370 -0.70 23.40 -7.31
C LEU A 370 0.36 22.90 -6.33
N ASP A 371 -0.08 22.39 -5.21
CA ASP A 371 0.77 21.85 -4.16
C ASP A 371 1.03 20.35 -4.41
N VAL A 372 2.29 19.92 -4.33
CA VAL A 372 2.71 18.53 -4.54
C VAL A 372 3.86 18.14 -3.62
N ALA A 373 3.97 16.86 -3.30
CA ALA A 373 5.15 16.32 -2.66
C ALA A 373 6.38 16.42 -3.60
N ASN A 374 7.56 16.62 -3.03
CA ASN A 374 8.82 16.67 -3.77
C ASN A 374 9.30 15.26 -4.16
N ASP A 375 8.56 14.65 -5.08
CA ASP A 375 8.79 13.32 -5.62
C ASP A 375 8.39 13.31 -7.11
N THR A 376 9.09 12.55 -7.95
CA THR A 376 8.86 12.53 -9.41
C THR A 376 7.46 12.06 -9.78
N LEU A 377 6.87 11.13 -9.01
CA LEU A 377 5.51 10.64 -9.23
C LEU A 377 4.42 11.71 -9.01
N TYR A 378 4.76 12.82 -8.36
CA TYR A 378 3.85 13.97 -8.17
C TYR A 378 4.28 15.18 -8.99
N LEU A 379 5.57 15.40 -9.15
CA LEU A 379 6.10 16.56 -9.86
C LEU A 379 5.90 16.46 -11.38
N THR A 380 6.13 15.29 -11.97
CA THR A 380 5.92 15.06 -13.40
C THR A 380 4.45 15.29 -13.81
N PRO A 381 3.45 14.69 -13.15
CA PRO A 381 2.04 15.00 -13.39
C PRO A 381 1.74 16.50 -13.26
N ALA A 382 2.28 17.16 -12.22
CA ALA A 382 2.03 18.59 -12.00
C ALA A 382 2.50 19.46 -13.18
N GLN A 383 3.67 19.16 -13.76
CA GLN A 383 4.21 19.90 -14.91
C GLN A 383 3.35 19.72 -16.17
N VAL A 384 2.87 18.49 -16.44
CA VAL A 384 1.99 18.22 -17.59
C VAL A 384 0.62 18.88 -17.39
N ILE A 385 0.07 18.81 -16.17
CA ILE A 385 -1.18 19.50 -15.81
C ILE A 385 -1.04 21.02 -15.96
N GLN A 386 0.05 21.61 -15.45
CA GLN A 386 0.36 23.02 -15.61
C GLN A 386 0.34 23.44 -17.09
N TRP A 387 0.97 22.62 -17.95
CA TRP A 387 0.99 22.89 -19.40
C TRP A 387 -0.42 22.78 -20.03
N SER A 388 -1.21 21.79 -19.64
CA SER A 388 -2.59 21.62 -20.11
C SER A 388 -3.47 22.81 -19.72
N LEU A 389 -3.40 23.24 -18.46
CA LEU A 389 -4.16 24.38 -17.92
C LEU A 389 -3.77 25.72 -18.59
N LYS A 390 -2.49 25.90 -18.91
CA LYS A 390 -2.01 27.09 -19.60
C LYS A 390 -2.66 27.29 -20.98
N LYS A 391 -3.00 26.20 -21.70
CA LYS A 391 -3.66 26.26 -23.02
C LYS A 391 -5.05 26.91 -22.97
N VAL A 392 -5.68 26.91 -21.81
CA VAL A 392 -7.02 27.48 -21.60
C VAL A 392 -7.00 28.79 -20.80
N GLY A 393 -5.81 29.35 -20.55
CA GLY A 393 -5.65 30.62 -19.84
C GLY A 393 -5.59 30.50 -18.31
N ILE A 394 -5.33 29.31 -17.78
CA ILE A 394 -5.09 29.10 -16.35
C ILE A 394 -3.58 28.98 -16.12
N GLU A 395 -3.01 29.94 -15.39
CA GLU A 395 -1.61 29.94 -14.97
C GLU A 395 -1.46 29.29 -13.61
N VAL A 396 -0.65 28.24 -13.52
CA VAL A 396 -0.45 27.46 -12.30
C VAL A 396 0.97 27.62 -11.79
N GLU A 397 1.12 27.98 -10.51
CA GLU A 397 2.37 27.93 -9.77
C GLU A 397 2.48 26.58 -9.06
N ILE A 398 3.49 25.78 -9.43
CA ILE A 398 3.76 24.50 -8.75
C ILE A 398 4.57 24.79 -7.49
N ARG A 399 4.08 24.30 -6.33
CA ARG A 399 4.74 24.41 -5.03
C ARG A 399 5.09 23.01 -4.53
N THR A 400 6.38 22.76 -4.36
CA THR A 400 6.88 21.48 -3.86
C THR A 400 7.14 21.55 -2.36
N GLN A 401 6.81 20.49 -1.65
CA GLN A 401 7.03 20.35 -0.21
C GLN A 401 7.62 18.96 0.08
N ASP A 402 8.35 18.83 1.19
CA ASP A 402 8.72 17.50 1.66
C ASP A 402 7.47 16.67 1.99
N ALA A 403 7.59 15.33 1.90
CA ALA A 403 6.44 14.44 2.03
C ALA A 403 5.69 14.61 3.36
N SER A 404 6.40 14.84 4.47
CA SER A 404 5.78 14.97 5.79
C SER A 404 4.98 16.27 5.93
N THR A 405 5.51 17.37 5.43
CA THR A 405 4.82 18.66 5.37
C THR A 405 3.62 18.58 4.44
N PHE A 406 3.79 17.98 3.26
CA PHE A 406 2.70 17.83 2.31
C PHE A 406 1.53 17.02 2.88
N MET A 407 1.80 15.91 3.57
CA MET A 407 0.75 15.05 4.16
C MET A 407 -0.13 15.72 5.20
N THR A 408 0.28 16.87 5.73
CA THR A 408 -0.49 17.63 6.72
C THR A 408 -1.13 18.90 6.14
N LEU A 409 -0.86 19.23 4.88
CA LEU A 409 -1.24 20.51 4.27
C LEU A 409 -2.72 20.82 4.33
N GLY A 410 -3.59 19.84 4.07
CA GLY A 410 -5.04 19.99 4.09
C GLY A 410 -5.69 19.69 5.44
N SER A 411 -4.90 19.36 6.48
CA SER A 411 -5.37 19.00 7.81
C SER A 411 -5.63 20.25 8.67
N GLU A 412 -6.82 20.35 9.26
CA GLU A 412 -7.16 21.43 10.21
C GLU A 412 -6.39 21.29 11.52
N ALA A 413 -6.03 20.08 11.91
CA ALA A 413 -5.23 19.84 13.11
C ALA A 413 -3.79 20.38 12.99
N ALA A 414 -3.29 20.59 11.75
CA ALA A 414 -1.97 21.16 11.49
C ALA A 414 -1.94 22.69 11.42
N GLY A 415 -3.09 23.35 11.54
CA GLY A 415 -3.24 24.81 11.49
C GLY A 415 -4.06 25.31 10.30
N ASP A 416 -3.97 26.60 9.98
CA ASP A 416 -4.86 27.27 9.02
C ASP A 416 -4.40 27.18 7.55
N GLN A 417 -3.29 26.53 7.27
CA GLN A 417 -2.70 26.46 5.91
C GLN A 417 -3.62 25.78 4.88
N TRP A 418 -4.54 24.90 5.31
CA TRP A 418 -5.54 24.28 4.48
C TRP A 418 -6.46 25.28 3.73
N GLN A 419 -6.65 26.50 4.28
CA GLN A 419 -7.46 27.55 3.68
C GLN A 419 -6.84 28.09 2.38
N ASP A 420 -5.51 27.99 2.28
CA ASP A 420 -4.75 28.43 1.10
C ASP A 420 -4.61 27.35 0.01
N VAL A 421 -4.98 26.11 0.32
CA VAL A 421 -4.95 24.99 -0.64
C VAL A 421 -5.93 25.24 -1.77
N GLN A 422 -5.46 25.15 -3.01
CA GLN A 422 -6.28 25.31 -4.22
C GLN A 422 -6.34 24.01 -5.02
N LEU A 423 -5.24 23.63 -5.63
CA LEU A 423 -5.05 22.38 -6.36
C LEU A 423 -3.95 21.58 -5.68
N PHE A 424 -4.07 20.27 -5.71
CA PHE A 424 -3.02 19.38 -5.21
C PHE A 424 -3.07 18.03 -5.95
N ILE A 425 -1.94 17.34 -6.03
CA ILE A 425 -1.90 15.95 -6.48
C ILE A 425 -1.66 15.08 -5.27
N GLN A 426 -2.57 14.14 -5.03
CA GLN A 426 -2.51 13.21 -3.90
C GLN A 426 -2.63 11.78 -4.41
N SER A 427 -2.23 10.83 -3.58
CA SER A 427 -2.50 9.42 -3.81
C SER A 427 -2.81 8.70 -2.51
N PHE A 428 -3.80 7.81 -2.55
CA PHE A 428 -4.06 6.87 -1.48
C PHE A 428 -3.90 5.44 -1.97
N VAL A 429 -3.44 4.57 -1.08
CA VAL A 429 -3.42 3.14 -1.34
C VAL A 429 -4.82 2.62 -1.01
N GLY A 430 -5.43 1.91 -1.94
CA GLY A 430 -6.64 1.13 -1.71
C GLY A 430 -6.31 -0.14 -0.91
N GLY A 431 -7.33 -0.91 -0.60
CA GLY A 431 -7.23 -2.22 0.04
C GLY A 431 -7.99 -3.27 -0.76
N ALA A 432 -8.22 -4.41 -0.16
CA ALA A 432 -8.96 -5.51 -0.78
C ALA A 432 -10.48 -5.26 -0.90
N ASP A 433 -10.99 -4.15 -0.38
CA ASP A 433 -12.39 -3.74 -0.51
C ASP A 433 -12.49 -2.29 -1.02
N PRO A 434 -13.44 -1.97 -1.91
CA PRO A 434 -13.66 -0.63 -2.43
C PRO A 434 -13.90 0.45 -1.37
N TYR A 435 -14.36 0.06 -0.19
CA TYR A 435 -14.48 0.93 0.97
C TYR A 435 -13.22 1.76 1.19
N TYR A 436 -12.03 1.12 1.19
CA TYR A 436 -10.76 1.83 1.36
C TYR A 436 -10.43 2.83 0.26
N SER A 437 -10.99 2.65 -0.93
CA SER A 437 -10.78 3.60 -2.03
C SER A 437 -11.65 4.85 -1.93
N LEU A 438 -12.71 4.83 -1.13
CA LEU A 438 -13.74 5.89 -1.11
C LEU A 438 -13.99 6.55 0.25
N THR A 439 -13.76 5.84 1.35
CA THR A 439 -14.04 6.35 2.72
C THR A 439 -13.30 7.64 3.07
N TRP A 440 -12.18 7.93 2.41
CA TRP A 440 -11.38 9.14 2.64
C TRP A 440 -12.05 10.43 2.14
N PHE A 441 -13.08 10.31 1.29
CA PHE A 441 -13.75 11.43 0.61
C PHE A 441 -15.11 11.78 1.18
N ILE A 442 -15.59 11.06 2.20
CA ILE A 442 -16.86 11.39 2.89
C ILE A 442 -16.76 12.74 3.62
N SER A 443 -17.89 13.37 3.88
CA SER A 443 -17.92 14.69 4.52
C SER A 443 -17.29 14.70 5.92
N LYS A 444 -17.32 13.58 6.65
CA LYS A 444 -16.67 13.42 7.97
C LYS A 444 -15.15 13.50 7.91
N GLN A 445 -14.55 13.31 6.74
CA GLN A 445 -13.09 13.39 6.54
C GLN A 445 -12.60 14.80 6.21
N MET A 446 -13.50 15.78 6.07
CA MET A 446 -13.09 17.18 5.95
C MET A 446 -12.28 17.61 7.18
N GLY A 447 -11.20 18.33 6.92
CA GLY A 447 -10.24 18.70 7.96
C GLY A 447 -9.21 17.63 8.31
N GLN A 448 -9.30 16.43 7.70
CA GLN A 448 -8.30 15.36 7.80
C GLN A 448 -7.79 14.95 6.41
N TRP A 449 -8.55 14.13 5.66
CA TRP A 449 -8.14 13.53 4.39
C TRP A 449 -8.87 14.09 3.17
N ASN A 450 -10.12 14.58 3.33
CA ASN A 450 -10.90 15.22 2.28
C ASN A 450 -10.49 16.70 2.12
N TRP A 451 -9.39 16.91 1.41
CA TRP A 451 -8.84 18.26 1.20
C TRP A 451 -9.59 19.06 0.13
N GLU A 452 -10.29 18.38 -0.75
CA GLU A 452 -11.25 18.98 -1.69
C GLU A 452 -12.40 19.68 -0.98
N ARG A 453 -12.63 19.33 0.29
CA ARG A 453 -13.77 19.74 1.10
C ARG A 453 -15.10 19.38 0.42
N PHE A 454 -15.06 18.27 -0.29
CA PHE A 454 -16.22 17.70 -0.95
C PHE A 454 -17.26 17.27 0.09
N ALA A 455 -18.49 17.78 -0.05
CA ALA A 455 -19.61 17.41 0.78
C ALA A 455 -20.80 17.07 -0.12
N ASN A 456 -21.31 15.86 0.03
CA ASN A 456 -22.46 15.40 -0.73
C ASN A 456 -23.22 14.35 0.09
N GLU A 457 -24.45 14.69 0.50
CA GLU A 457 -25.28 13.81 1.34
C GLU A 457 -25.58 12.46 0.68
N GLU A 458 -25.78 12.44 -0.65
CA GLU A 458 -25.97 11.18 -1.41
C GLU A 458 -24.70 10.30 -1.35
N PHE A 459 -23.52 10.91 -1.49
CA PHE A 459 -22.24 10.18 -1.41
C PHE A 459 -22.03 9.58 -0.02
N ASP A 460 -22.28 10.35 1.04
CA ASP A 460 -22.14 9.90 2.42
C ASP A 460 -23.11 8.75 2.73
N GLN A 461 -24.37 8.87 2.28
CA GLN A 461 -25.37 7.81 2.45
C GLN A 461 -25.00 6.55 1.68
N LEU A 462 -24.54 6.68 0.42
CA LEU A 462 -24.11 5.56 -0.39
C LEU A 462 -22.90 4.84 0.22
N ASN A 463 -21.99 5.57 0.89
CA ASN A 463 -20.88 4.94 1.62
C ASN A 463 -21.39 4.03 2.75
N ASP A 464 -22.37 4.50 3.51
CA ASP A 464 -22.97 3.73 4.61
C ASP A 464 -23.80 2.54 4.06
N ASP A 465 -24.55 2.75 2.98
CA ASP A 465 -25.35 1.71 2.33
C ASP A 465 -24.46 0.60 1.75
N ALA A 466 -23.32 0.95 1.14
CA ALA A 466 -22.37 -0.03 0.59
C ALA A 466 -21.76 -0.94 1.68
N LEU A 467 -21.64 -0.45 2.90
CA LEU A 467 -21.16 -1.25 4.03
C LEU A 467 -22.29 -2.08 4.68
N ALA A 468 -23.53 -1.65 4.51
CA ALA A 468 -24.69 -2.30 5.12
C ALA A 468 -25.28 -3.45 4.29
N THR A 469 -24.88 -3.60 3.03
CA THR A 469 -25.38 -4.68 2.16
C THR A 469 -24.27 -5.65 1.74
N ASN A 470 -24.56 -6.96 1.77
CA ASN A 470 -23.70 -8.02 1.25
C ASN A 470 -24.04 -8.38 -0.22
N ASP A 471 -25.06 -7.75 -0.82
CA ASP A 471 -25.38 -7.96 -2.24
C ASP A 471 -24.30 -7.34 -3.13
N VAL A 472 -23.55 -8.21 -3.80
CA VAL A 472 -22.42 -7.82 -4.67
C VAL A 472 -22.87 -6.92 -5.81
N ALA A 473 -24.04 -7.18 -6.40
CA ALA A 473 -24.55 -6.41 -7.54
C ALA A 473 -24.99 -5.01 -7.08
N GLU A 474 -25.64 -4.91 -5.93
CA GLU A 474 -26.03 -3.63 -5.32
C GLU A 474 -24.79 -2.82 -4.94
N ARG A 475 -23.83 -3.42 -4.23
CA ARG A 475 -22.56 -2.74 -3.86
C ARG A 475 -21.81 -2.23 -5.09
N ASN A 476 -21.79 -3.02 -6.18
CA ASN A 476 -21.15 -2.60 -7.43
C ASN A 476 -21.79 -1.33 -8.00
N GLN A 477 -23.11 -1.24 -8.01
CA GLN A 477 -23.85 -0.06 -8.49
C GLN A 477 -23.62 1.15 -7.59
N ILE A 478 -23.64 0.95 -6.26
CA ILE A 478 -23.40 2.00 -5.27
C ILE A 478 -22.01 2.62 -5.50
N TYR A 479 -20.96 1.81 -5.58
CA TYR A 479 -19.60 2.31 -5.75
C TYR A 479 -19.39 3.00 -7.11
N GLN A 480 -20.03 2.55 -8.17
CA GLN A 480 -20.00 3.24 -9.46
C GLN A 480 -20.68 4.61 -9.37
N ARG A 481 -21.84 4.70 -8.70
CA ARG A 481 -22.54 5.95 -8.49
C ARG A 481 -21.74 6.94 -7.65
N MET A 482 -21.07 6.47 -6.60
CA MET A 482 -20.19 7.31 -5.77
C MET A 482 -19.08 7.96 -6.61
N GLN A 483 -18.44 7.21 -7.50
CA GLN A 483 -17.40 7.75 -8.39
C GLN A 483 -17.95 8.77 -9.40
N ASP A 484 -19.18 8.57 -9.89
CA ASP A 484 -19.86 9.55 -10.74
C ASP A 484 -20.09 10.88 -9.98
N LEU A 485 -20.52 10.83 -8.73
CA LEU A 485 -20.71 12.00 -7.89
C LEU A 485 -19.41 12.77 -7.64
N MET A 486 -18.30 12.04 -7.39
CA MET A 486 -16.97 12.65 -7.26
C MET A 486 -16.61 13.44 -8.52
N GLU A 487 -16.72 12.83 -9.69
CA GLU A 487 -16.37 13.46 -10.95
C GLU A 487 -17.30 14.63 -11.30
N GLN A 488 -18.62 14.48 -11.08
CA GLN A 488 -19.62 15.53 -11.31
C GLN A 488 -19.41 16.76 -10.42
N SER A 489 -18.86 16.59 -9.22
CA SER A 489 -18.59 17.69 -8.28
C SER A 489 -17.59 18.72 -8.81
N GLY A 490 -16.77 18.35 -9.80
CA GLY A 490 -15.65 19.16 -10.26
C GLY A 490 -14.43 19.11 -9.34
N CYS A 491 -14.48 18.36 -8.23
CA CYS A 491 -13.43 18.35 -7.23
C CYS A 491 -12.29 17.36 -7.54
N TYR A 492 -12.51 16.41 -8.44
CA TYR A 492 -11.57 15.30 -8.71
C TYR A 492 -11.29 15.15 -10.19
N ARG A 493 -10.02 15.08 -10.57
CA ARG A 493 -9.60 14.57 -11.87
C ARG A 493 -8.72 13.36 -11.63
N PHE A 494 -9.26 12.17 -11.85
CA PHE A 494 -8.53 10.91 -11.69
C PHE A 494 -7.43 10.81 -12.74
N ILE A 495 -6.26 10.33 -12.34
CA ILE A 495 -5.06 10.25 -13.19
C ILE A 495 -4.75 8.79 -13.52
N SER A 496 -4.33 8.01 -12.54
CA SER A 496 -3.95 6.61 -12.74
C SER A 496 -4.01 5.83 -11.42
N ASN A 497 -4.16 4.51 -11.51
CA ASN A 497 -3.93 3.64 -10.36
C ASN A 497 -2.44 3.25 -10.22
N GLY A 498 -1.58 3.75 -11.12
CA GLY A 498 -0.15 3.49 -11.10
C GLY A 498 0.21 2.02 -11.34
N VAL A 499 1.51 1.75 -11.32
CA VAL A 499 2.04 0.39 -11.46
C VAL A 499 3.19 0.16 -10.49
N MET A 500 3.44 -1.11 -10.18
CA MET A 500 4.51 -1.58 -9.33
C MET A 500 5.35 -2.62 -10.09
N PRO A 501 6.43 -2.21 -10.77
CA PRO A 501 7.33 -3.13 -11.45
C PRO A 501 8.14 -3.93 -10.43
N GLN A 502 8.16 -5.26 -10.60
CA GLN A 502 8.93 -6.21 -9.78
C GLN A 502 9.97 -6.89 -10.66
N ILE A 503 11.24 -6.81 -10.28
CA ILE A 503 12.31 -7.60 -10.91
C ILE A 503 12.57 -8.85 -10.09
N ILE A 504 12.62 -10.01 -10.75
CA ILE A 504 12.56 -11.32 -10.08
C ILE A 504 13.58 -12.27 -10.70
N ARG A 505 14.28 -13.06 -9.88
CA ARG A 505 15.13 -14.15 -10.36
C ARG A 505 14.28 -15.32 -10.86
N LYS A 506 14.65 -15.94 -11.97
CA LYS A 506 13.97 -17.13 -12.52
C LYS A 506 14.08 -18.36 -11.62
N THR A 507 14.92 -18.32 -10.59
CA THR A 507 15.00 -19.34 -9.54
C THR A 507 13.86 -19.30 -8.55
N VAL A 508 13.02 -18.26 -8.61
CA VAL A 508 11.89 -18.04 -7.71
C VAL A 508 10.61 -17.94 -8.53
N LYS A 509 9.57 -18.67 -8.12
CA LYS A 509 8.20 -18.48 -8.55
C LYS A 509 7.56 -17.52 -7.54
N PRO A 510 7.28 -16.28 -7.93
CA PRO A 510 6.73 -15.27 -7.03
C PRO A 510 5.25 -15.53 -6.73
N ALA A 511 4.78 -14.91 -5.66
CA ALA A 511 3.38 -14.82 -5.29
C ALA A 511 3.09 -13.41 -4.79
N PHE A 512 2.22 -12.69 -5.49
CA PHE A 512 1.85 -11.32 -5.17
C PHE A 512 0.34 -11.18 -5.04
N SER A 513 -0.09 -10.26 -4.18
CA SER A 513 -1.46 -9.77 -4.18
C SER A 513 -1.78 -9.00 -5.47
N PRO A 514 -3.05 -8.79 -5.80
CA PRO A 514 -3.44 -8.06 -7.01
C PRO A 514 -2.85 -6.65 -7.12
N ASP A 515 -2.47 -6.03 -6.01
CA ASP A 515 -1.85 -4.72 -5.91
C ASP A 515 -0.30 -4.76 -5.81
N GLY A 516 0.31 -5.92 -6.10
CA GLY A 516 1.76 -6.08 -6.28
C GLY A 516 2.56 -6.26 -4.99
N TYR A 517 1.92 -6.47 -3.83
CA TYR A 517 2.65 -6.78 -2.59
C TYR A 517 2.95 -8.27 -2.46
N PRO A 518 4.16 -8.64 -1.97
CA PRO A 518 4.55 -10.04 -1.88
C PRO A 518 3.79 -10.80 -0.79
N ILE A 519 3.30 -11.99 -1.14
CA ILE A 519 2.69 -12.97 -0.22
C ILE A 519 3.77 -13.99 0.12
N LEU A 520 4.64 -13.67 1.10
CA LEU A 520 5.88 -14.41 1.38
C LEU A 520 5.66 -15.91 1.62
N ARG A 521 4.58 -16.28 2.29
CA ARG A 521 4.24 -17.68 2.59
C ARG A 521 3.98 -18.53 1.34
N SER A 522 3.69 -17.89 0.21
CA SER A 522 3.30 -18.53 -1.06
C SER A 522 4.40 -18.54 -2.12
N PHE A 523 5.53 -17.87 -1.87
CA PHE A 523 6.69 -17.95 -2.76
C PHE A 523 7.22 -19.37 -2.83
N GLN A 524 7.67 -19.81 -4.02
CA GLN A 524 8.21 -21.14 -4.26
C GLN A 524 9.55 -21.06 -4.98
N PRO A 525 10.49 -21.98 -4.77
CA PRO A 525 11.62 -22.11 -5.67
C PRO A 525 11.12 -22.60 -7.04
N SER A 526 11.63 -21.99 -8.11
CA SER A 526 11.43 -22.55 -9.45
C SER A 526 12.30 -23.78 -9.58
N GLY A 527 11.72 -24.88 -10.03
CA GLY A 527 12.47 -26.10 -10.32
C GLY A 527 13.54 -25.87 -11.41
N PRO A 528 14.51 -26.76 -11.56
CA PRO A 528 15.63 -26.60 -12.46
C PRO A 528 15.29 -26.52 -13.95
N HIS A 529 14.06 -26.37 -14.38
CA HIS A 529 13.59 -26.09 -15.76
C HIS A 529 12.06 -25.87 -15.74
N SER A 530 11.61 -24.67 -15.63
CA SER A 530 10.27 -24.28 -16.09
C SER A 530 10.39 -23.14 -17.10
#